data_bf254c32d281e40d505d3081aaeca00d
#
_entry.id   bf254c32d281e40d505d3081aaeca00d
#
_cell.length_a   1.000
_cell.length_b   1.000
_cell.length_c   1.000
_cell.angle_alpha   90.00
_cell.angle_beta   90.00
_cell.angle_gamma   90.00
#
_symmetry.space_group_name_H-M   'P 1'
#
loop_
_entity.id
_entity.type
_entity.pdbx_description
1 polymer ?
#
loop_
_entity_poly.entity_id
_entity_poly.type
_entity_poly.pdbx_seq_one_letter_code
_entity_poly.pdbx_strand_id
1 'polypeptide(L)'
;MRHRVFVYGTLLRGEVNHYLLAGAEFLGPHRTDACYTLYDLGAYPGLSRGGRTAVTGEVYRVDEAGMRQLDRLEDYPRLYDRLLIPSAYGRAWIYVYRGRLNDRQVIPSGDWRTLTADPASLDAAVVRARRDPKNPQWWTRGR
;
A
#
# COMPACT_ATOMS: atom_id res chain seq x y z
N MET A 1 -14.78 6.83 16.01
CA MET A 1 -13.82 7.78 15.43
C MET A 1 -13.38 7.27 14.08
N ARG A 2 -13.21 8.17 13.12
CA ARG A 2 -12.80 7.79 11.76
C ARG A 2 -11.41 8.32 11.47
N HIS A 3 -10.70 7.57 10.63
CA HIS A 3 -9.33 7.90 10.23
C HIS A 3 -9.26 7.97 8.72
N ARG A 4 -8.42 8.87 8.22
CA ARG A 4 -8.08 8.87 6.81
C ARG A 4 -6.80 8.07 6.63
N VAL A 5 -6.76 7.23 5.59
CA VAL A 5 -5.60 6.44 5.25
C VAL A 5 -5.29 6.58 3.76
N PHE A 6 -4.02 6.80 3.45
CA PHE A 6 -3.52 6.85 2.09
C PHE A 6 -2.94 5.48 1.75
N VAL A 7 -3.52 4.83 0.76
CA VAL A 7 -3.07 3.51 0.31
C VAL A 7 -2.39 3.64 -1.04
N TYR A 8 -1.32 2.89 -1.25
CA TYR A 8 -0.50 3.03 -2.46
C TYR A 8 -0.05 1.69 -3.04
N GLY A 9 -0.56 0.59 -2.54
CA GLY A 9 -0.15 -0.75 -2.94
C GLY A 9 -1.32 -1.71 -3.08
N THR A 10 -1.26 -2.84 -2.37
CA THR A 10 -2.24 -3.92 -2.53
C THR A 10 -3.65 -3.57 -2.04
N LEU A 11 -3.81 -2.45 -1.33
CA LEU A 11 -5.12 -1.96 -0.91
C LEU A 11 -5.80 -1.07 -1.96
N LEU A 12 -5.07 -0.68 -3.00
CA LEU A 12 -5.63 0.13 -4.08
C LEU A 12 -6.80 -0.58 -4.76
N ARG A 13 -7.72 0.21 -5.31
CA ARG A 13 -8.85 -0.33 -6.08
C ARG A 13 -8.33 -1.23 -7.20
N GLY A 14 -8.89 -2.44 -7.28
CA GLY A 14 -8.47 -3.44 -8.26
C GLY A 14 -7.33 -4.33 -7.79
N GLU A 15 -6.73 -4.06 -6.64
CA GLU A 15 -5.63 -4.86 -6.11
C GLU A 15 -6.11 -5.91 -5.11
N VAL A 16 -5.21 -6.85 -4.79
CA VAL A 16 -5.55 -8.10 -4.10
C VAL A 16 -6.18 -7.89 -2.72
N ASN A 17 -5.78 -6.85 -1.99
CA ASN A 17 -6.26 -6.61 -0.63
C ASN A 17 -7.33 -5.52 -0.54
N HIS A 18 -7.79 -5.02 -1.68
CA HIS A 18 -8.78 -3.93 -1.68
C HIS A 18 -10.07 -4.29 -0.94
N TYR A 19 -10.42 -5.59 -0.89
CA TYR A 19 -11.63 -6.03 -0.18
C TYR A 19 -11.66 -5.60 1.29
N LEU A 20 -10.51 -5.35 1.89
CA LEU A 20 -10.43 -4.87 3.28
C LEU A 20 -10.97 -3.45 3.44
N LEU A 21 -11.14 -2.72 2.34
CA LEU A 21 -11.70 -1.38 2.32
C LEU A 21 -13.16 -1.36 1.90
N ALA A 22 -13.84 -2.50 1.84
CA ALA A 22 -15.21 -2.60 1.35
C ALA A 22 -16.20 -1.71 2.12
N GLY A 23 -15.98 -1.52 3.43
CA GLY A 23 -16.83 -0.65 4.24
C GLY A 23 -16.31 0.78 4.37
N ALA A 24 -15.22 1.12 3.70
CA ALA A 24 -14.60 2.43 3.81
C ALA A 24 -15.17 3.39 2.79
N GLU A 25 -15.08 4.69 3.10
CA GLU A 25 -15.48 5.75 2.18
C GLU A 25 -14.30 6.16 1.32
N PHE A 26 -14.43 6.04 0.01
CA PHE A 26 -13.41 6.53 -0.93
C PHE A 26 -13.49 8.05 -0.99
N LEU A 27 -12.41 8.73 -0.61
CA LEU A 27 -12.37 10.20 -0.66
C LEU A 27 -11.82 10.70 -1.99
N GLY A 28 -10.89 9.99 -2.59
CA GLY A 28 -10.37 10.36 -3.90
C GLY A 28 -8.92 9.97 -4.10
N PRO A 29 -8.40 10.18 -5.33
CA PRO A 29 -6.99 9.94 -5.61
C PRO A 29 -6.12 11.01 -4.95
N HIS A 30 -4.86 10.66 -4.71
CA HIS A 30 -3.89 11.60 -4.15
C HIS A 30 -2.50 11.21 -4.61
N ARG A 31 -1.66 12.21 -4.80
CA ARG A 31 -0.24 12.04 -5.10
C ARG A 31 0.55 12.82 -4.04
N THR A 32 1.48 12.16 -3.38
CA THR A 32 2.26 12.78 -2.30
C THR A 32 3.26 13.79 -2.84
N ASP A 33 3.87 14.56 -1.93
CA ASP A 33 5.08 15.31 -2.27
C ASP A 33 6.18 14.35 -2.72
N ALA A 34 7.12 14.86 -3.50
CA ALA A 34 8.22 14.08 -4.07
C ALA A 34 9.36 13.93 -3.06
N CYS A 35 9.09 13.25 -1.95
CA CYS A 35 10.06 13.09 -0.86
C CYS A 35 10.17 11.64 -0.37
N TYR A 36 9.76 10.69 -1.19
CA TYR A 36 9.76 9.27 -0.85
C TYR A 36 10.52 8.44 -1.88
N THR A 37 10.72 7.18 -1.55
CA THR A 37 11.15 6.16 -2.52
C THR A 37 10.21 4.97 -2.36
N LEU A 38 9.71 4.47 -3.48
CA LEU A 38 8.82 3.31 -3.52
C LEU A 38 9.59 2.12 -4.05
N TYR A 39 9.52 1.00 -3.33
CA TYR A 39 10.26 -0.23 -3.66
C TYR A 39 9.31 -1.37 -3.95
N ASP A 40 9.74 -2.25 -4.84
CA ASP A 40 9.06 -3.51 -5.14
C ASP A 40 9.60 -4.59 -4.18
N LEU A 41 8.77 -5.02 -3.23
CA LEU A 41 9.12 -6.07 -2.28
C LEU A 41 8.64 -7.46 -2.75
N GLY A 42 8.11 -7.53 -3.96
CA GLY A 42 7.57 -8.76 -4.54
C GLY A 42 6.06 -8.80 -4.46
N ALA A 43 5.51 -9.20 -3.33
CA ALA A 43 4.06 -9.30 -3.15
C ALA A 43 3.38 -7.94 -2.92
N TYR A 44 4.13 -6.93 -2.50
CA TYR A 44 3.62 -5.63 -2.10
C TYR A 44 4.75 -4.60 -2.16
N PRO A 45 4.42 -3.30 -2.18
CA PRO A 45 5.46 -2.26 -2.16
C PRO A 45 5.90 -1.93 -0.75
N GLY A 46 7.10 -1.37 -0.63
CA GLY A 46 7.59 -0.74 0.58
C GLY A 46 7.93 0.70 0.30
N LEU A 47 7.53 1.59 1.18
CA LEU A 47 7.80 3.01 1.08
C LEU A 47 8.85 3.41 2.09
N SER A 48 9.83 4.19 1.67
CA SER A 48 10.76 4.82 2.58
C SER A 48 10.68 6.34 2.44
N ARG A 49 10.98 7.02 3.55
CA ARG A 49 11.14 8.48 3.53
C ARG A 49 12.52 8.83 3.00
N GLY A 50 12.64 10.06 2.52
CA GLY A 50 13.93 10.55 2.03
C GLY A 50 14.23 10.07 0.64
N GLY A 51 13.63 10.66 -0.33
CA GLY A 51 13.83 10.36 -1.75
C GLY A 51 13.30 11.51 -2.57
N ARG A 52 13.03 11.24 -3.84
CA ARG A 52 12.59 12.26 -4.79
C ARG A 52 11.37 11.83 -5.58
N THR A 53 10.65 10.82 -5.09
CA THR A 53 9.50 10.27 -5.80
C THR A 53 8.22 10.69 -5.12
N ALA A 54 7.28 11.21 -5.90
CA ALA A 54 5.90 11.38 -5.48
C ALA A 54 5.20 10.04 -5.65
N VAL A 55 4.37 9.65 -4.68
CA VAL A 55 3.71 8.35 -4.66
C VAL A 55 2.23 8.54 -4.96
N THR A 56 1.73 7.78 -5.92
CA THR A 56 0.34 7.83 -6.36
C THR A 56 -0.48 6.80 -5.59
N GLY A 57 -1.64 7.22 -5.12
CA GLY A 57 -2.53 6.33 -4.40
C GLY A 57 -3.92 6.90 -4.22
N GLU A 58 -4.60 6.40 -3.20
CA GLU A 58 -5.99 6.72 -2.91
C GLU A 58 -6.18 6.97 -1.43
N VAL A 59 -7.07 7.89 -1.08
CA VAL A 59 -7.39 8.17 0.32
C VAL A 59 -8.77 7.64 0.64
N TYR A 60 -8.86 6.91 1.75
CA TYR A 60 -10.10 6.35 2.27
C TYR A 60 -10.32 6.80 3.70
N ARG A 61 -11.59 6.91 4.08
CA ARG A 61 -11.98 7.12 5.47
C ARG A 61 -12.43 5.80 6.04
N VAL A 62 -11.80 5.37 7.14
CA VAL A 62 -12.09 4.11 7.81
C VAL A 62 -12.47 4.36 9.25
N ASP A 63 -13.26 3.46 9.85
CA ASP A 63 -13.57 3.51 11.27
C ASP A 63 -12.45 2.83 12.08
N GLU A 64 -12.61 2.79 13.41
CA GLU A 64 -11.62 2.17 14.29
C GLU A 64 -11.38 0.71 13.95
N ALA A 65 -12.43 -0.04 13.67
CA ALA A 65 -12.30 -1.47 13.33
C ALA A 65 -11.55 -1.63 12.02
N GLY A 66 -11.85 -0.80 11.03
CA GLY A 66 -11.15 -0.79 9.75
C GLY A 66 -9.67 -0.47 9.91
N MET A 67 -9.35 0.53 10.73
CA MET A 67 -7.96 0.90 10.99
C MET A 67 -7.19 -0.25 11.64
N ARG A 68 -7.81 -0.96 12.60
CA ARG A 68 -7.20 -2.13 13.22
C ARG A 68 -6.94 -3.25 12.22
N GLN A 69 -7.85 -3.46 11.27
CA GLN A 69 -7.65 -4.45 10.21
C GLN A 69 -6.45 -4.11 9.33
N LEU A 70 -6.31 -2.83 8.96
CA LEU A 70 -5.16 -2.38 8.16
C LEU A 70 -3.87 -2.53 8.94
N ASP A 71 -3.86 -2.16 10.21
CA ASP A 71 -2.68 -2.32 11.07
C ASP A 71 -2.26 -3.79 11.16
N ARG A 72 -3.22 -4.72 11.20
CA ARG A 72 -2.91 -6.16 11.21
C ARG A 72 -2.34 -6.61 9.88
N LEU A 73 -2.92 -6.16 8.77
CA LEU A 73 -2.41 -6.50 7.44
C LEU A 73 -0.97 -6.06 7.28
N GLU A 74 -0.66 -4.83 7.72
CA GLU A 74 0.66 -4.24 7.57
C GLU A 74 1.64 -4.69 8.65
N ASP A 75 1.19 -5.50 9.60
CA ASP A 75 1.98 -5.92 10.76
C ASP A 75 2.58 -4.69 11.47
N TYR A 76 1.74 -3.71 11.70
CA TYR A 76 2.10 -2.48 12.40
C TYR A 76 2.18 -2.75 13.91
N PRO A 77 3.19 -2.29 14.61
CA PRO A 77 4.30 -1.44 14.16
C PRO A 77 5.59 -2.21 13.81
N ARG A 78 5.55 -3.51 13.63
CA ARG A 78 6.76 -4.33 13.45
C ARG A 78 7.32 -4.26 12.02
N LEU A 79 6.50 -4.57 11.04
CA LEU A 79 6.94 -4.61 9.63
C LEU A 79 6.81 -3.25 8.98
N TYR A 80 5.71 -2.55 9.25
CA TYR A 80 5.48 -1.17 8.83
C TYR A 80 5.24 -0.28 10.03
N ASP A 81 5.72 0.94 9.95
CA ASP A 81 5.28 2.04 10.80
C ASP A 81 4.25 2.86 10.03
N ARG A 82 3.65 3.86 10.64
CA ARG A 82 2.74 4.77 9.95
C ARG A 82 2.88 6.19 10.45
N LEU A 83 2.71 7.13 9.51
CA LEU A 83 2.87 8.56 9.76
C LEU A 83 1.62 9.28 9.26
N LEU A 84 1.34 10.44 9.87
CA LEU A 84 0.33 11.36 9.33
C LEU A 84 1.02 12.27 8.32
N ILE A 85 0.43 12.36 7.12
CA ILE A 85 0.91 13.25 6.07
C ILE A 85 -0.24 14.14 5.59
N PRO A 86 0.05 15.32 5.04
CA PRO A 86 -0.98 16.12 4.42
C PRO A 86 -1.49 15.46 3.14
N SER A 87 -2.78 15.63 2.87
CA SER A 87 -3.37 15.19 1.62
C SER A 87 -4.41 16.19 1.16
N ALA A 88 -4.93 15.99 -0.05
CA ALA A 88 -6.00 16.84 -0.57
C ALA A 88 -7.27 16.77 0.28
N TYR A 89 -7.40 15.76 1.15
CA TYR A 89 -8.59 15.50 1.95
C TYR A 89 -8.35 15.68 3.44
N GLY A 90 -7.21 16.26 3.81
CA GLY A 90 -6.76 16.40 5.18
C GLY A 90 -5.64 15.43 5.52
N ARG A 91 -5.24 15.39 6.79
CA ARG A 91 -4.18 14.48 7.22
C ARG A 91 -4.61 13.04 7.08
N ALA A 92 -3.71 12.22 6.54
CA ALA A 92 -3.96 10.80 6.31
C ALA A 92 -2.76 9.98 6.77
N TRP A 93 -3.03 8.79 7.27
CA TRP A 93 -1.98 7.83 7.64
C TRP A 93 -1.38 7.21 6.38
N ILE A 94 -0.06 7.12 6.35
CA ILE A 94 0.67 6.39 5.31
C ILE A 94 1.57 5.37 6.00
N TYR A 95 1.59 4.12 5.47
CA TYR A 95 2.44 3.07 6.03
C TYR A 95 3.84 3.15 5.44
N VAL A 96 4.85 3.03 6.30
CA VAL A 96 6.27 3.15 5.94
C VAL A 96 6.96 1.84 6.32
N TYR A 97 7.66 1.24 5.37
CA TYR A 97 8.31 -0.06 5.58
C TYR A 97 9.52 0.09 6.51
N ARG A 98 9.68 -0.87 7.43
CA ARG A 98 10.76 -0.87 8.41
C ARG A 98 11.87 -1.86 8.11
N GLY A 99 11.68 -2.71 7.12
CA GLY A 99 12.67 -3.73 6.77
C GLY A 99 13.78 -3.19 5.89
N ARG A 100 14.66 -4.09 5.49
CA ARG A 100 15.80 -3.75 4.62
C ARG A 100 15.34 -3.53 3.20
N LEU A 101 15.90 -2.50 2.56
CA LEU A 101 15.57 -2.12 1.20
C LEU A 101 16.78 -2.15 0.25
N ASN A 102 17.96 -2.54 0.75
CA ASN A 102 19.24 -2.41 0.02
C ASN A 102 19.23 -3.06 -1.35
N ASP A 103 18.67 -4.27 -1.46
CA ASP A 103 18.68 -5.03 -2.69
C ASP A 103 17.34 -5.02 -3.42
N ARG A 104 16.47 -4.09 -3.05
CA ARG A 104 15.13 -4.02 -3.62
C ARG A 104 15.10 -3.08 -4.82
N GLN A 105 14.26 -3.42 -5.78
CA GLN A 105 14.08 -2.60 -6.97
C GLN A 105 13.20 -1.40 -6.66
N VAL A 106 13.60 -0.23 -7.14
CA VAL A 106 12.82 0.99 -7.02
C VAL A 106 11.72 0.97 -8.08
N ILE A 107 10.57 1.53 -7.72
CA ILE A 107 9.48 1.81 -8.66
C ILE A 107 9.53 3.30 -8.99
N PRO A 108 10.21 3.70 -10.09
CA PRO A 108 10.49 5.13 -10.34
C PRO A 108 9.24 5.96 -10.59
N SER A 109 8.17 5.34 -11.09
CA SER A 109 6.90 6.05 -11.33
C SER A 109 6.21 6.48 -10.05
N GLY A 110 6.53 5.84 -8.91
CA GLY A 110 5.81 6.06 -7.66
C GLY A 110 4.41 5.48 -7.66
N ASP A 111 4.09 4.62 -8.61
CA ASP A 111 2.77 4.03 -8.77
C ASP A 111 2.88 2.51 -8.88
N TRP A 112 2.42 1.81 -7.83
CA TRP A 112 2.42 0.35 -7.79
C TRP A 112 1.72 -0.26 -9.00
N ARG A 113 0.68 0.40 -9.51
CA ARG A 113 -0.11 -0.10 -10.63
C ARG A 113 0.67 -0.17 -11.94
N THR A 114 1.79 0.51 -12.06
CA THR A 114 2.63 0.37 -13.25
C THR A 114 3.20 -1.03 -13.37
N LEU A 115 3.32 -1.76 -12.26
CA LEU A 115 3.75 -3.16 -12.27
C LEU A 115 2.60 -4.12 -12.58
N THR A 116 1.36 -3.76 -12.25
CA THR A 116 0.21 -4.66 -12.35
C THR A 116 -0.65 -4.39 -13.60
N ALA A 117 -0.43 -3.25 -14.28
CA ALA A 117 -1.21 -2.87 -15.44
C ALA A 117 -0.79 -3.60 -16.73
N ASP A 118 0.45 -4.06 -16.82
CA ASP A 118 0.97 -4.82 -17.95
C ASP A 118 0.50 -6.28 -17.83
N PRO A 119 -0.07 -6.90 -18.89
CA PRO A 119 -0.46 -8.30 -18.84
C PRO A 119 0.64 -9.24 -18.37
N ALA A 120 1.89 -9.01 -18.77
CA ALA A 120 3.02 -9.80 -18.29
C ALA A 120 3.27 -9.60 -16.79
N SER A 121 2.98 -8.41 -16.28
CA SER A 121 3.14 -8.09 -14.86
C SER A 121 2.01 -8.66 -14.02
N LEU A 122 0.82 -8.89 -14.59
CA LEU A 122 -0.30 -9.48 -13.86
C LEU A 122 0.05 -10.88 -13.36
N ASP A 123 0.66 -11.70 -14.20
CA ASP A 123 1.10 -13.03 -13.78
C ASP A 123 2.16 -12.94 -12.69
N ALA A 124 3.08 -12.02 -12.83
CA ALA A 124 4.10 -11.78 -11.82
C ALA A 124 3.48 -11.31 -10.50
N ALA A 125 2.45 -10.45 -10.57
CA ALA A 125 1.75 -9.96 -9.39
C ALA A 125 1.05 -11.09 -8.63
N VAL A 126 0.44 -12.03 -9.36
CA VAL A 126 -0.19 -13.20 -8.75
C VAL A 126 0.85 -14.05 -8.02
N VAL A 127 1.99 -14.29 -8.64
CA VAL A 127 3.08 -15.06 -8.03
C VAL A 127 3.61 -14.34 -6.78
N ARG A 128 3.81 -13.02 -6.87
CA ARG A 128 4.27 -12.22 -5.74
C ARG A 128 3.32 -12.32 -4.55
N ALA A 129 2.03 -12.19 -4.81
CA ALA A 129 1.04 -12.21 -3.76
C ALA A 129 0.99 -13.57 -3.05
N ARG A 130 1.23 -14.66 -3.79
CA ARG A 130 1.33 -16.01 -3.21
C ARG A 130 2.50 -16.17 -2.26
N ARG A 131 3.50 -15.31 -2.37
CA ARG A 131 4.68 -15.33 -1.51
C ARG A 131 4.58 -14.33 -0.36
N ASP A 132 3.46 -13.65 -0.22
CA ASP A 132 3.29 -12.60 0.77
C ASP A 132 3.30 -13.18 2.18
N PRO A 133 4.34 -12.92 3.00
CA PRO A 133 4.40 -13.44 4.36
C PRO A 133 3.40 -12.79 5.31
N LYS A 134 2.89 -11.60 4.95
CA LYS A 134 1.88 -10.91 5.76
C LYS A 134 0.51 -11.54 5.61
N ASN A 135 0.25 -12.16 4.47
CA ASN A 135 -1.05 -12.72 4.16
C ASN A 135 -0.88 -14.09 3.47
N PRO A 136 -0.41 -15.08 4.20
CA PRO A 136 -0.11 -16.39 3.61
C PRO A 136 -1.33 -17.10 3.07
N GLN A 137 -2.53 -16.62 3.35
CA GLN A 137 -3.78 -17.26 2.94
C GLN A 137 -4.55 -16.49 1.85
N TRP A 138 -4.05 -15.36 1.40
CA TRP A 138 -4.78 -14.58 0.42
C TRP A 138 -5.04 -15.41 -0.85
N TRP A 139 -4.07 -16.19 -1.28
CA TRP A 139 -4.17 -17.03 -2.48
C TRP A 139 -5.11 -18.22 -2.29
N THR A 140 -5.32 -18.69 -1.08
CA THR A 140 -6.34 -19.69 -0.80
C THR A 140 -7.73 -19.10 -0.91
N ARG A 141 -7.92 -17.87 -0.47
CA ARG A 141 -9.21 -17.18 -0.58
C ARG A 141 -9.54 -16.76 -1.99
N GLY A 142 -8.54 -16.49 -2.80
CA GLY A 142 -8.70 -16.08 -4.18
C GLY A 142 -9.00 -17.18 -5.17
N ARG A 143 -9.13 -18.39 -4.70
CA ARG A 143 -9.41 -19.56 -5.55
C ARG A 143 -10.87 -19.77 -5.78
#